data_4d4580a2a3b28901968c81790d6dcc38
#
_entry.id   4d4580a2a3b28901968c81790d6dcc38
#
_cell.length_a   1.000
_cell.length_b   1.000
_cell.length_c   1.000
_cell.angle_alpha   90.00
_cell.angle_beta   90.00
_cell.angle_gamma   90.00
#
_symmetry.space_group_name_H-M   'P 1'
#
loop_
_entity.id
_entity.type
_entity.pdbx_description
1 polymer ?
#
loop_
_entity_poly.entity_id
_entity_poly.type
_entity_poly.pdbx_seq_one_letter_code
_entity_poly.pdbx_strand_id
1 'polypeptide(L)'
;MQTKFIFITGGVVSGLGKGIAAASIGALLESRGLTISLMKLDPYINVDAGTMNPFQHGEVFVTVDGAETDLDLGHYERYTNAVLTRRHNRTTGQIYDAVIRKERAGEYLGATVQVIPHVIDEIKNTISDAARLADTEENAGTAKNADICIVEIGGTVGDIESLPFLEAIRQYRHDHGKENTLFIHLTLIVKTTEMKTKPTQHSVGKLREIGIQPDILICRTAEMLPDKVRSKISLFTNVPENSVVNGLDVESVYEAPLMFHKQELDNTIMSYLQMWTGSPKLQPWIDLIENYKNPHDKVDIAFIGKYVANRDSYESINEALLHGGIANRLKVQLHYIDSELLTEENAVEQLQNMDGFWLLQVLVNAEPKVKLPPSKLHVHSSYRFSESALVCRWRS
;
A
#
# COMPACT_ATOMS: atom_id res chain seq x y z
N MET A 1 -22.60 -2.04 14.13
CA MET A 1 -22.47 -0.68 13.49
C MET A 1 -22.39 -0.90 11.99
N GLN A 2 -22.89 0.01 11.15
CA GLN A 2 -22.75 -0.10 9.69
C GLN A 2 -21.32 0.29 9.32
N THR A 3 -20.65 -0.48 8.46
CA THR A 3 -19.32 -0.17 7.97
C THR A 3 -19.29 1.18 7.26
N LYS A 4 -18.28 1.99 7.55
CA LYS A 4 -17.99 3.24 6.85
C LYS A 4 -16.92 3.00 5.77
N PHE A 5 -16.97 3.76 4.69
CA PHE A 5 -16.06 3.57 3.55
C PHE A 5 -15.24 4.83 3.28
N ILE A 6 -13.95 4.66 3.13
CA ILE A 6 -13.02 5.72 2.73
C ILE A 6 -12.46 5.36 1.36
N PHE A 7 -12.73 6.19 0.36
CA PHE A 7 -12.22 6.02 -0.98
C PHE A 7 -11.03 6.94 -1.21
N ILE A 8 -9.88 6.36 -1.55
CA ILE A 8 -8.64 7.08 -1.80
C ILE A 8 -8.35 7.08 -3.28
N THR A 9 -8.33 8.26 -3.88
CA THR A 9 -8.01 8.49 -5.30
C THR A 9 -6.74 9.31 -5.41
N GLY A 10 -6.07 9.25 -6.56
CA GLY A 10 -4.89 10.07 -6.80
C GLY A 10 -4.88 10.69 -8.18
N GLY A 11 -4.22 11.82 -8.31
CA GLY A 11 -4.09 12.51 -9.57
C GLY A 11 -2.72 13.14 -9.74
N VAL A 12 -2.49 13.71 -10.92
CA VAL A 12 -1.26 14.36 -11.37
C VAL A 12 -0.20 13.36 -11.86
N VAL A 13 0.24 12.40 -11.03
CA VAL A 13 1.27 11.40 -11.37
C VAL A 13 0.97 10.05 -10.72
N SER A 14 1.51 8.98 -11.30
CA SER A 14 1.61 7.66 -10.66
C SER A 14 2.66 7.68 -9.54
N GLY A 15 2.64 6.70 -8.63
CA GLY A 15 3.62 6.63 -7.52
C GLY A 15 3.48 7.77 -6.50
N LEU A 16 2.31 8.37 -6.39
CA LEU A 16 2.04 9.50 -5.48
C LEU A 16 2.05 9.11 -3.99
N GLY A 17 2.04 7.81 -3.69
CA GLY A 17 2.03 7.29 -2.32
C GLY A 17 0.61 7.05 -1.78
N LYS A 18 -0.35 6.70 -2.64
CA LYS A 18 -1.72 6.33 -2.22
C LYS A 18 -1.72 5.16 -1.24
N GLY A 19 -0.94 4.09 -1.52
CA GLY A 19 -0.82 2.92 -0.64
C GLY A 19 -0.34 3.28 0.75
N ILE A 20 0.73 4.06 0.84
CA ILE A 20 1.25 4.54 2.13
C ILE A 20 0.24 5.44 2.86
N ALA A 21 -0.47 6.30 2.14
CA ALA A 21 -1.52 7.14 2.74
C ALA A 21 -2.69 6.29 3.26
N ALA A 22 -3.14 5.28 2.49
CA ALA A 22 -4.18 4.33 2.89
C ALA A 22 -3.77 3.56 4.14
N ALA A 23 -2.56 2.98 4.13
CA ALA A 23 -1.98 2.25 5.25
C ALA A 23 -1.85 3.13 6.50
N SER A 24 -1.34 4.35 6.34
CA SER A 24 -1.16 5.31 7.45
C SER A 24 -2.50 5.73 8.07
N ILE A 25 -3.52 5.98 7.25
CA ILE A 25 -4.88 6.27 7.72
C ILE A 25 -5.44 5.05 8.45
N GLY A 26 -5.25 3.84 7.90
CA GLY A 26 -5.64 2.58 8.55
C GLY A 26 -5.02 2.46 9.94
N ALA A 27 -3.71 2.63 10.05
CA ALA A 27 -2.98 2.58 11.32
C ALA A 27 -3.50 3.61 12.35
N LEU A 28 -3.78 4.85 11.92
CA LEU A 28 -4.33 5.88 12.80
C LEU A 28 -5.71 5.51 13.33
N LEU A 29 -6.59 5.02 12.47
CA LEU A 29 -7.94 4.63 12.85
C LEU A 29 -7.94 3.38 13.72
N GLU A 30 -7.06 2.42 13.44
CA GLU A 30 -6.86 1.22 14.26
C GLU A 30 -6.32 1.59 15.65
N SER A 31 -5.40 2.57 15.75
CA SER A 31 -4.89 3.08 17.03
C SER A 31 -5.97 3.72 17.92
N ARG A 32 -7.12 4.07 17.33
CA ARG A 32 -8.35 4.52 18.04
C ARG A 32 -9.26 3.38 18.46
N GLY A 33 -8.88 2.13 18.21
CA GLY A 33 -9.63 0.93 18.56
C GLY A 33 -10.71 0.52 17.55
N LEU A 34 -10.62 1.02 16.32
CA LEU A 34 -11.49 0.61 15.21
C LEU A 34 -10.94 -0.61 14.49
N THR A 35 -11.83 -1.48 14.02
CA THR A 35 -11.46 -2.58 13.13
C THR A 35 -11.42 -2.09 11.68
N ILE A 36 -10.30 -2.33 11.00
CA ILE A 36 -10.03 -1.78 9.66
C ILE A 36 -9.95 -2.93 8.65
N SER A 37 -10.50 -2.68 7.47
CA SER A 37 -10.23 -3.46 6.26
C SER A 37 -9.66 -2.52 5.19
N LEU A 38 -8.74 -3.02 4.37
CA LEU A 38 -8.16 -2.26 3.27
C LEU A 38 -8.32 -3.04 1.97
N MET A 39 -8.58 -2.33 0.88
CA MET A 39 -8.76 -2.92 -0.44
C MET A 39 -8.06 -2.08 -1.51
N LYS A 40 -7.48 -2.77 -2.49
CA LYS A 40 -6.91 -2.18 -3.70
C LYS A 40 -7.76 -2.54 -4.92
N LEU A 41 -8.10 -1.53 -5.72
CA LEU A 41 -8.70 -1.69 -7.04
C LEU A 41 -7.69 -1.27 -8.12
N ASP A 42 -7.25 -2.21 -8.94
CA ASP A 42 -6.23 -1.99 -9.96
C ASP A 42 -6.82 -1.92 -11.36
N PRO A 43 -6.55 -0.83 -12.12
CA PRO A 43 -7.21 -0.59 -13.40
C PRO A 43 -6.63 -1.40 -14.57
N TYR A 44 -5.61 -2.22 -14.36
CA TYR A 44 -5.06 -3.06 -15.43
C TYR A 44 -5.93 -4.31 -15.72
N ILE A 45 -5.77 -4.88 -16.93
CA ILE A 45 -6.57 -6.02 -17.41
C ILE A 45 -5.97 -7.38 -17.02
N ASN A 46 -4.76 -7.42 -16.49
CA ASN A 46 -4.19 -8.66 -15.97
C ASN A 46 -5.11 -9.23 -14.88
N VAL A 47 -5.28 -10.56 -14.87
CA VAL A 47 -6.15 -11.23 -13.88
C VAL A 47 -5.52 -11.15 -12.49
N ASP A 48 -4.21 -11.28 -12.41
CA ASP A 48 -3.42 -11.14 -11.18
C ASP A 48 -2.04 -10.56 -11.46
N ALA A 49 -1.25 -10.33 -10.42
CA ALA A 49 0.10 -9.78 -10.51
C ALA A 49 1.17 -10.83 -10.85
N GLY A 50 0.86 -12.12 -10.74
CA GLY A 50 1.85 -13.21 -10.81
C GLY A 50 2.61 -13.33 -12.13
N THR A 51 2.01 -12.86 -13.23
CA THR A 51 2.65 -12.87 -14.56
C THR A 51 3.25 -11.54 -14.96
N MET A 52 3.18 -10.53 -14.10
CA MET A 52 3.69 -9.20 -14.40
C MET A 52 5.21 -9.12 -14.24
N ASN A 53 5.82 -8.22 -15.00
CA ASN A 53 7.26 -7.99 -14.95
C ASN A 53 7.64 -7.23 -13.66
N PRO A 54 8.48 -7.80 -12.76
CA PRO A 54 8.89 -7.14 -11.52
C PRO A 54 9.56 -5.77 -11.70
N PHE A 55 10.19 -5.52 -12.84
CA PHE A 55 10.75 -4.21 -13.15
C PHE A 55 9.71 -3.11 -13.40
N GLN A 56 8.48 -3.49 -13.75
CA GLN A 56 7.40 -2.54 -14.00
C GLN A 56 6.45 -2.39 -12.80
N HIS A 57 6.22 -3.49 -12.06
CA HIS A 57 5.19 -3.55 -11.03
C HIS A 57 5.74 -3.78 -9.62
N GLY A 58 7.04 -4.06 -9.49
CA GLY A 58 7.65 -4.41 -8.21
C GLY A 58 7.33 -5.85 -7.80
N GLU A 59 7.31 -6.09 -6.48
CA GLU A 59 7.05 -7.39 -5.88
C GLU A 59 5.62 -7.86 -6.12
N VAL A 60 5.44 -9.17 -6.33
CA VAL A 60 4.14 -9.83 -6.23
C VAL A 60 3.91 -10.20 -4.77
N PHE A 61 2.98 -9.52 -4.12
CA PHE A 61 2.62 -9.82 -2.73
C PHE A 61 1.64 -11.00 -2.67
N VAL A 62 1.92 -11.99 -1.82
CA VAL A 62 1.08 -13.18 -1.67
C VAL A 62 0.33 -13.12 -0.36
N THR A 63 -1.00 -13.12 -0.44
CA THR A 63 -1.88 -13.08 0.73
C THR A 63 -1.94 -14.43 1.47
N VAL A 64 -2.51 -14.45 2.67
CA VAL A 64 -2.63 -15.68 3.51
C VAL A 64 -3.38 -16.83 2.83
N ASP A 65 -4.27 -16.53 1.87
CA ASP A 65 -5.03 -17.51 1.09
C ASP A 65 -4.39 -17.80 -0.29
N GLY A 66 -3.12 -17.39 -0.48
CA GLY A 66 -2.33 -17.70 -1.66
C GLY A 66 -2.66 -16.88 -2.90
N ALA A 67 -3.36 -15.76 -2.79
CA ALA A 67 -3.61 -14.87 -3.93
C ALA A 67 -2.37 -14.02 -4.24
N GLU A 68 -2.01 -13.95 -5.52
CA GLU A 68 -0.93 -13.10 -6.04
C GLU A 68 -1.48 -11.70 -6.30
N THR A 69 -0.95 -10.70 -5.60
CA THR A 69 -1.52 -9.34 -5.57
C THR A 69 -0.48 -8.26 -5.77
N ASP A 70 -0.94 -7.02 -5.87
CA ASP A 70 -0.08 -5.84 -5.95
C ASP A 70 0.70 -5.62 -4.64
N LEU A 71 1.89 -5.04 -4.74
CA LEU A 71 2.79 -4.76 -3.60
C LEU A 71 2.18 -3.85 -2.52
N ASP A 72 1.19 -3.03 -2.87
CA ASP A 72 0.51 -2.14 -1.93
C ASP A 72 -0.18 -2.91 -0.78
N LEU A 73 -0.59 -4.17 -1.02
CA LEU A 73 -1.15 -5.00 0.05
C LEU A 73 -0.11 -5.29 1.14
N GLY A 74 1.16 -5.41 0.77
CA GLY A 74 2.26 -5.49 1.73
C GLY A 74 2.38 -4.23 2.60
N HIS A 75 2.16 -3.04 2.04
CA HIS A 75 2.10 -1.82 2.84
C HIS A 75 0.93 -1.87 3.84
N TYR A 76 -0.25 -2.35 3.43
CA TYR A 76 -1.40 -2.42 4.33
C TYR A 76 -1.13 -3.34 5.52
N GLU A 77 -0.58 -4.53 5.31
CA GLU A 77 -0.26 -5.48 6.39
C GLU A 77 0.88 -4.99 7.30
N ARG A 78 1.84 -4.23 6.76
CA ARG A 78 2.93 -3.67 7.59
C ARG A 78 2.47 -2.56 8.54
N TYR A 79 1.36 -1.88 8.21
CA TYR A 79 0.87 -0.75 9.01
C TYR A 79 -0.30 -1.10 9.92
N THR A 80 -1.05 -2.17 9.61
CA THR A 80 -2.28 -2.53 10.30
C THR A 80 -2.28 -4.01 10.71
N ASN A 81 -3.21 -4.39 11.57
CA ASN A 81 -3.46 -5.81 11.90
C ASN A 81 -4.51 -6.45 10.97
N ALA A 82 -4.84 -5.81 9.85
CA ALA A 82 -5.78 -6.35 8.89
C ALA A 82 -5.21 -7.61 8.22
N VAL A 83 -5.98 -8.70 8.23
CA VAL A 83 -5.62 -9.93 7.51
C VAL A 83 -6.17 -9.84 6.10
N LEU A 84 -5.28 -9.76 5.12
CA LEU A 84 -5.65 -9.59 3.73
C LEU A 84 -5.77 -10.94 3.01
N THR A 85 -6.75 -11.01 2.13
CA THR A 85 -7.06 -12.19 1.30
C THR A 85 -7.33 -11.72 -0.13
N ARG A 86 -7.60 -12.65 -1.06
CA ARG A 86 -7.98 -12.33 -2.44
C ARG A 86 -9.15 -11.35 -2.58
N ARG A 87 -9.97 -11.15 -1.54
CA ARG A 87 -11.06 -10.16 -1.56
C ARG A 87 -10.55 -8.73 -1.54
N HIS A 88 -9.34 -8.50 -1.05
CA HIS A 88 -8.78 -7.18 -0.80
C HIS A 88 -7.96 -6.61 -1.98
N ASN A 89 -7.83 -7.39 -3.06
CA ASN A 89 -7.29 -6.90 -4.33
C ASN A 89 -8.19 -7.34 -5.49
N ARG A 90 -8.60 -6.40 -6.31
CA ARG A 90 -9.36 -6.67 -7.52
C ARG A 90 -8.84 -5.86 -8.70
N THR A 91 -8.61 -6.56 -9.81
CA THR A 91 -8.19 -5.97 -11.07
C THR A 91 -9.39 -5.76 -12.00
N THR A 92 -9.26 -4.86 -12.95
CA THR A 92 -10.24 -4.73 -14.04
C THR A 92 -10.47 -6.08 -14.74
N GLY A 93 -9.39 -6.86 -14.98
CA GLY A 93 -9.47 -8.18 -15.60
C GLY A 93 -10.37 -9.13 -14.83
N GLN A 94 -10.22 -9.22 -13.51
CA GLN A 94 -11.05 -10.07 -12.65
C GLN A 94 -12.52 -9.64 -12.66
N ILE A 95 -12.79 -8.33 -12.64
CA ILE A 95 -14.16 -7.79 -12.65
C ILE A 95 -14.86 -8.14 -13.98
N TYR A 96 -14.19 -7.90 -15.11
CA TYR A 96 -14.76 -8.21 -16.41
C TYR A 96 -14.91 -9.72 -16.64
N ASP A 97 -13.97 -10.53 -16.22
CA ASP A 97 -14.07 -12.00 -16.27
C ASP A 97 -15.29 -12.50 -15.48
N ALA A 98 -15.51 -11.97 -14.27
CA ALA A 98 -16.68 -12.31 -13.46
C ALA A 98 -17.99 -11.96 -14.16
N VAL A 99 -18.10 -10.77 -14.76
CA VAL A 99 -19.28 -10.35 -15.50
C VAL A 99 -19.51 -11.21 -16.74
N ILE A 100 -18.44 -11.53 -17.50
CA ILE A 100 -18.54 -12.38 -18.68
C ILE A 100 -18.97 -13.80 -18.29
N ARG A 101 -18.44 -14.37 -17.22
CA ARG A 101 -18.85 -15.70 -16.72
C ARG A 101 -20.32 -15.72 -16.31
N LYS A 102 -20.82 -14.71 -15.63
CA LYS A 102 -22.23 -14.55 -15.25
C LYS A 102 -23.14 -14.46 -16.50
N GLU A 103 -22.70 -13.72 -17.51
CA GLU A 103 -23.39 -13.63 -18.79
C GLU A 103 -23.49 -15.01 -19.45
N ARG A 104 -22.37 -15.74 -19.57
CA ARG A 104 -22.34 -17.09 -20.16
C ARG A 104 -23.14 -18.12 -19.37
N ALA A 105 -23.25 -17.94 -18.05
CA ALA A 105 -24.11 -18.77 -17.18
C ALA A 105 -25.60 -18.41 -17.26
N GLY A 106 -25.96 -17.33 -17.99
CA GLY A 106 -27.35 -16.89 -18.14
C GLY A 106 -27.93 -16.14 -16.95
N GLU A 107 -27.10 -15.69 -16.03
CA GLU A 107 -27.55 -14.99 -14.81
C GLU A 107 -28.25 -13.67 -15.10
N TYR A 108 -27.97 -13.04 -16.26
CA TYR A 108 -28.61 -11.80 -16.68
C TYR A 108 -29.90 -12.01 -17.51
N LEU A 109 -30.40 -13.26 -17.61
CA LEU A 109 -31.71 -13.58 -18.24
C LEU A 109 -31.92 -13.03 -19.65
N GLY A 110 -30.84 -12.93 -20.42
CA GLY A 110 -30.90 -12.40 -21.80
C GLY A 110 -30.87 -10.87 -21.91
N ALA A 111 -30.61 -10.15 -20.79
CA ALA A 111 -30.42 -8.70 -20.85
C ALA A 111 -29.16 -8.33 -21.62
N THR A 112 -29.12 -7.16 -22.23
CA THR A 112 -27.89 -6.59 -22.79
C THR A 112 -26.93 -6.20 -21.65
N VAL A 113 -25.81 -6.90 -21.54
CA VAL A 113 -24.80 -6.64 -20.50
C VAL A 113 -23.92 -5.47 -20.91
N GLN A 114 -23.81 -4.45 -20.04
CA GLN A 114 -23.11 -3.20 -20.30
C GLN A 114 -22.20 -2.84 -19.11
N VAL A 115 -21.28 -1.88 -19.30
CA VAL A 115 -20.46 -1.37 -18.19
C VAL A 115 -21.36 -0.84 -17.07
N ILE A 116 -22.34 -0.01 -17.40
CA ILE A 116 -23.38 0.42 -16.48
C ILE A 116 -24.67 -0.31 -16.86
N PRO A 117 -25.33 -1.05 -15.96
CA PRO A 117 -25.00 -1.20 -14.54
C PRO A 117 -24.04 -2.37 -14.20
N HIS A 118 -23.85 -3.36 -15.07
CA HIS A 118 -23.39 -4.71 -14.68
C HIS A 118 -21.94 -4.74 -14.14
N VAL A 119 -21.00 -4.06 -14.83
CA VAL A 119 -19.61 -3.97 -14.36
C VAL A 119 -19.52 -3.11 -13.09
N ILE A 120 -20.30 -2.01 -13.07
CA ILE A 120 -20.33 -1.11 -11.90
C ILE A 120 -20.92 -1.82 -10.68
N ASP A 121 -21.98 -2.59 -10.84
CA ASP A 121 -22.57 -3.37 -9.73
C ASP A 121 -21.62 -4.46 -9.24
N GLU A 122 -20.87 -5.11 -10.14
CA GLU A 122 -19.82 -6.07 -9.74
C GLU A 122 -18.74 -5.40 -8.90
N ILE A 123 -18.29 -4.21 -9.28
CA ILE A 123 -17.32 -3.43 -8.50
C ILE A 123 -17.89 -3.07 -7.12
N LYS A 124 -19.13 -2.57 -7.06
CA LYS A 124 -19.79 -2.22 -5.79
C LYS A 124 -19.94 -3.42 -4.85
N ASN A 125 -20.32 -4.59 -5.40
CA ASN A 125 -20.42 -5.82 -4.64
C ASN A 125 -19.05 -6.24 -4.07
N THR A 126 -18.00 -6.14 -4.88
CA THR A 126 -16.64 -6.45 -4.48
C THR A 126 -16.16 -5.53 -3.34
N ILE A 127 -16.47 -4.23 -3.40
CA ILE A 127 -16.17 -3.28 -2.32
C ILE A 127 -16.91 -3.68 -1.03
N SER A 128 -18.17 -4.06 -1.13
CA SER A 128 -18.96 -4.50 0.02
C SER A 128 -18.43 -5.80 0.63
N ASP A 129 -17.94 -6.72 -0.20
CA ASP A 129 -17.34 -7.99 0.26
C ASP A 129 -15.99 -7.77 0.96
N ALA A 130 -15.20 -6.79 0.53
CA ALA A 130 -13.93 -6.44 1.16
C ALA A 130 -14.10 -5.89 2.59
N ALA A 131 -15.26 -5.37 2.92
CA ALA A 131 -15.57 -4.92 4.29
C ALA A 131 -15.73 -6.06 5.29
N ARG A 132 -15.88 -7.32 4.83
CA ARG A 132 -15.98 -8.50 5.70
C ARG A 132 -14.59 -8.89 6.21
N LEU A 133 -14.45 -8.96 7.51
CA LEU A 133 -13.20 -9.43 8.13
C LEU A 133 -12.92 -10.88 7.72
N ALA A 134 -11.63 -11.21 7.62
CA ALA A 134 -11.23 -12.60 7.39
C ALA A 134 -11.63 -13.49 8.57
N ASP A 135 -11.99 -14.75 8.27
CA ASP A 135 -12.26 -15.74 9.30
C ASP A 135 -10.92 -16.09 9.98
N THR A 136 -10.73 -15.57 11.18
CA THR A 136 -9.62 -15.90 12.08
C THR A 136 -10.14 -16.73 13.24
N GLU A 137 -9.26 -17.34 14.04
CA GLU A 137 -9.66 -18.07 15.25
C GLU A 137 -10.51 -17.19 16.19
N GLU A 138 -10.23 -15.89 16.26
CA GLU A 138 -10.97 -14.92 17.07
C GLU A 138 -12.36 -14.60 16.52
N ASN A 139 -12.59 -14.75 15.21
CA ASN A 139 -13.84 -14.43 14.52
C ASN A 139 -14.57 -15.66 13.98
N ALA A 140 -14.11 -16.87 14.32
CA ALA A 140 -14.66 -18.11 13.80
C ALA A 140 -16.17 -18.21 14.02
N GLY A 141 -16.91 -18.33 12.92
CA GLY A 141 -18.37 -18.49 12.94
C GLY A 141 -19.19 -17.20 13.09
N THR A 142 -18.56 -16.01 13.14
CA THR A 142 -19.28 -14.73 13.14
C THR A 142 -18.92 -13.93 11.91
N ALA A 143 -19.87 -13.71 10.99
CA ALA A 143 -19.72 -12.81 9.85
C ALA A 143 -19.63 -11.37 10.37
N LYS A 144 -18.42 -10.95 10.79
CA LYS A 144 -18.18 -9.60 11.32
C LYS A 144 -17.62 -8.72 10.21
N ASN A 145 -18.16 -7.52 10.10
CA ASN A 145 -17.62 -6.50 9.18
C ASN A 145 -16.67 -5.57 9.94
N ALA A 146 -15.71 -5.00 9.21
CA ALA A 146 -14.88 -3.92 9.70
C ALA A 146 -15.72 -2.68 10.04
N ASP A 147 -15.28 -1.89 11.01
CA ASP A 147 -15.88 -0.59 11.30
C ASP A 147 -15.65 0.38 10.13
N ILE A 148 -14.46 0.33 9.54
CA ILE A 148 -14.09 1.14 8.36
C ILE A 148 -13.42 0.25 7.32
N CYS A 149 -13.84 0.39 6.06
CA CYS A 149 -13.18 -0.17 4.88
C CYS A 149 -12.53 0.95 4.07
N ILE A 150 -11.22 0.90 3.89
CA ILE A 150 -10.45 1.85 3.09
C ILE A 150 -10.21 1.23 1.71
N VAL A 151 -10.67 1.90 0.66
CA VAL A 151 -10.57 1.43 -0.72
C VAL A 151 -9.67 2.36 -1.51
N GLU A 152 -8.51 1.87 -1.88
CA GLU A 152 -7.58 2.59 -2.75
C GLU A 152 -7.91 2.34 -4.22
N ILE A 153 -8.09 3.42 -4.97
CA ILE A 153 -8.30 3.37 -6.41
C ILE A 153 -6.97 3.51 -7.12
N GLY A 154 -6.54 2.46 -7.80
CA GLY A 154 -5.33 2.45 -8.62
C GLY A 154 -5.43 3.39 -9.82
N GLY A 155 -4.28 3.68 -10.42
CA GLY A 155 -4.18 4.60 -11.55
C GLY A 155 -4.30 6.07 -11.15
N THR A 156 -4.46 6.92 -12.16
CA THR A 156 -4.53 8.39 -12.05
C THR A 156 -5.90 8.87 -12.48
N VAL A 157 -6.50 9.79 -11.73
CA VAL A 157 -7.77 10.41 -12.09
C VAL A 157 -7.63 11.16 -13.42
N GLY A 158 -8.43 10.76 -14.39
CA GLY A 158 -8.37 11.25 -15.77
C GLY A 158 -7.94 10.18 -16.78
N ASP A 159 -7.35 9.09 -16.32
CA ASP A 159 -7.02 7.95 -17.17
C ASP A 159 -8.28 7.13 -17.47
N ILE A 160 -8.37 6.64 -18.69
CA ILE A 160 -9.56 5.93 -19.18
C ILE A 160 -9.80 4.62 -18.40
N GLU A 161 -8.74 3.97 -17.97
CA GLU A 161 -8.76 2.68 -17.27
C GLU A 161 -9.42 2.78 -15.89
N SER A 162 -9.33 3.95 -15.25
CA SER A 162 -9.86 4.16 -13.90
C SER A 162 -11.35 4.54 -13.88
N LEU A 163 -11.93 4.89 -15.03
CA LEU A 163 -13.29 5.41 -15.10
C LEU A 163 -14.37 4.48 -14.51
N PRO A 164 -14.38 3.14 -14.74
CA PRO A 164 -15.36 2.26 -14.13
C PRO A 164 -15.29 2.26 -12.60
N PHE A 165 -14.09 2.29 -12.02
CA PHE A 165 -13.92 2.35 -10.57
C PHE A 165 -14.39 3.69 -10.00
N LEU A 166 -14.07 4.80 -10.67
CA LEU A 166 -14.52 6.12 -10.24
C LEU A 166 -16.05 6.25 -10.31
N GLU A 167 -16.68 5.73 -11.38
CA GLU A 167 -18.14 5.69 -11.48
C GLU A 167 -18.74 4.80 -10.38
N ALA A 168 -18.13 3.65 -10.07
CA ALA A 168 -18.60 2.76 -9.03
C ALA A 168 -18.60 3.44 -7.65
N ILE A 169 -17.49 4.11 -7.25
CA ILE A 169 -17.43 4.79 -5.95
C ILE A 169 -18.35 6.02 -5.88
N ARG A 170 -18.59 6.70 -7.02
CA ARG A 170 -19.57 7.78 -7.11
C ARG A 170 -20.97 7.25 -6.81
N GLN A 171 -21.38 6.14 -7.47
CA GLN A 171 -22.66 5.49 -7.19
C GLN A 171 -22.71 4.92 -5.77
N TYR A 172 -21.61 4.35 -5.27
CA TYR A 172 -21.53 3.82 -3.91
C TYR A 172 -21.88 4.86 -2.85
N ARG A 173 -21.37 6.10 -3.00
CA ARG A 173 -21.78 7.23 -2.14
C ARG A 173 -23.26 7.57 -2.28
N HIS A 174 -23.80 7.50 -3.50
CA HIS A 174 -25.23 7.74 -3.72
C HIS A 174 -26.09 6.70 -2.98
N ASP A 175 -25.68 5.44 -3.01
CA ASP A 175 -26.41 4.31 -2.43
C ASP A 175 -26.31 4.26 -0.90
N HIS A 176 -25.15 4.63 -0.32
CA HIS A 176 -24.85 4.48 1.11
C HIS A 176 -24.94 5.78 1.91
N GLY A 177 -25.02 6.93 1.26
CA GLY A 177 -25.07 8.24 1.89
C GLY A 177 -23.67 8.82 2.20
N LYS A 178 -23.65 10.14 2.31
CA LYS A 178 -22.43 10.93 2.57
C LYS A 178 -21.85 10.66 3.97
N GLU A 179 -22.71 10.37 4.93
CA GLU A 179 -22.33 10.07 6.31
C GLU A 179 -21.64 8.71 6.47
N ASN A 180 -21.73 7.83 5.47
CA ASN A 180 -21.11 6.51 5.48
C ASN A 180 -19.94 6.39 4.49
N THR A 181 -19.64 7.46 3.76
CA THR A 181 -18.60 7.45 2.72
C THR A 181 -17.75 8.72 2.78
N LEU A 182 -16.46 8.60 2.56
CA LEU A 182 -15.51 9.71 2.56
C LEU A 182 -14.62 9.62 1.32
N PHE A 183 -14.45 10.72 0.59
CA PHE A 183 -13.54 10.81 -0.54
C PHE A 183 -12.28 11.59 -0.16
N ILE A 184 -11.14 10.91 -0.17
CA ILE A 184 -9.81 11.49 0.00
C ILE A 184 -9.10 11.50 -1.35
N HIS A 185 -8.57 12.63 -1.76
CA HIS A 185 -7.85 12.75 -3.02
C HIS A 185 -6.42 13.20 -2.80
N LEU A 186 -5.46 12.41 -3.26
CA LEU A 186 -4.04 12.73 -3.21
C LEU A 186 -3.64 13.51 -4.46
N THR A 187 -2.86 14.56 -4.27
CA THR A 187 -2.31 15.40 -5.34
C THR A 187 -0.86 15.75 -5.07
N LEU A 188 -0.19 16.30 -6.07
CA LEU A 188 1.19 16.76 -5.97
C LEU A 188 1.24 18.29 -6.08
N ILE A 189 1.94 18.92 -5.16
CA ILE A 189 2.33 20.32 -5.26
C ILE A 189 3.74 20.40 -5.82
N VAL A 190 3.84 20.85 -7.05
CA VAL A 190 5.15 21.05 -7.68
C VAL A 190 5.75 22.36 -7.21
N LYS A 191 6.97 22.31 -6.65
CA LYS A 191 7.75 23.48 -6.28
C LYS A 191 8.75 23.80 -7.38
N THR A 192 8.69 25.03 -7.88
CA THR A 192 9.73 25.64 -8.72
C THR A 192 10.35 26.79 -7.92
N THR A 193 10.28 28.01 -8.37
CA THR A 193 10.55 29.22 -7.54
C THR A 193 9.42 29.47 -6.52
N GLU A 194 8.22 29.00 -6.81
CA GLU A 194 7.04 29.05 -5.95
C GLU A 194 6.25 27.75 -6.06
N MET A 195 5.37 27.48 -5.08
CA MET A 195 4.47 26.33 -5.08
C MET A 195 3.38 26.49 -6.14
N LYS A 196 3.29 25.52 -7.04
CA LYS A 196 2.31 25.51 -8.14
C LYS A 196 1.10 24.67 -7.75
N THR A 197 -0.05 25.31 -7.59
CA THR A 197 -1.31 24.67 -7.21
C THR A 197 -2.17 24.26 -8.41
N LYS A 198 -1.83 24.67 -9.63
CA LYS A 198 -2.62 24.34 -10.83
C LYS A 198 -2.77 22.83 -11.07
N PRO A 199 -1.72 21.98 -10.95
CA PRO A 199 -1.90 20.54 -11.12
C PRO A 199 -2.95 19.95 -10.18
N THR A 200 -2.95 20.34 -8.91
CA THR A 200 -3.97 19.97 -7.92
C THR A 200 -5.37 20.44 -8.34
N GLN A 201 -5.51 21.69 -8.77
CA GLN A 201 -6.79 22.24 -9.21
C GLN A 201 -7.34 21.48 -10.43
N HIS A 202 -6.50 21.14 -11.40
CA HIS A 202 -6.89 20.37 -12.58
C HIS A 202 -7.29 18.93 -12.21
N SER A 203 -6.52 18.27 -11.32
CA SER A 203 -6.83 16.93 -10.87
C SER A 203 -8.20 16.86 -10.17
N VAL A 204 -8.46 17.78 -9.24
CA VAL A 204 -9.78 17.90 -8.61
C VAL A 204 -10.86 18.26 -9.61
N GLY A 205 -10.55 19.11 -10.60
CA GLY A 205 -11.45 19.43 -11.70
C GLY A 205 -11.90 18.17 -12.46
N LYS A 206 -10.94 17.29 -12.82
CA LYS A 206 -11.22 16.01 -13.48
C LYS A 206 -12.07 15.08 -12.61
N LEU A 207 -11.81 15.00 -11.32
CA LEU A 207 -12.63 14.21 -10.41
C LEU A 207 -14.08 14.74 -10.33
N ARG A 208 -14.24 16.07 -10.32
CA ARG A 208 -15.56 16.73 -10.31
C ARG A 208 -16.34 16.54 -11.64
N GLU A 209 -15.65 16.47 -12.78
CA GLU A 209 -16.27 16.15 -14.07
C GLU A 209 -16.96 14.78 -14.04
N ILE A 210 -16.45 13.82 -13.24
CA ILE A 210 -17.04 12.49 -13.02
C ILE A 210 -18.18 12.55 -11.98
N GLY A 211 -18.34 13.67 -11.27
CA GLY A 211 -19.36 13.85 -10.23
C GLY A 211 -18.87 13.54 -8.81
N ILE A 212 -17.57 13.48 -8.59
CA ILE A 212 -16.97 13.26 -7.28
C ILE A 212 -16.37 14.56 -6.76
N GLN A 213 -16.87 15.07 -5.62
CA GLN A 213 -16.26 16.15 -4.85
C GLN A 213 -15.43 15.52 -3.73
N PRO A 214 -14.12 15.72 -3.68
CA PRO A 214 -13.32 15.23 -2.57
C PRO A 214 -13.69 15.98 -1.28
N ASP A 215 -13.71 15.28 -0.16
CA ASP A 215 -13.95 15.83 1.17
C ASP A 215 -12.63 16.27 1.81
N ILE A 216 -11.55 15.54 1.55
CA ILE A 216 -10.20 15.80 2.05
C ILE A 216 -9.22 15.78 0.88
N LEU A 217 -8.25 16.69 0.88
CA LEU A 217 -7.11 16.69 -0.02
C LEU A 217 -5.84 16.39 0.77
N ILE A 218 -5.05 15.42 0.32
CA ILE A 218 -3.68 15.21 0.77
C ILE A 218 -2.76 15.72 -0.33
N CYS A 219 -2.05 16.80 -0.04
CA CYS A 219 -1.15 17.45 -0.98
C CYS A 219 0.28 17.01 -0.71
N ARG A 220 0.83 16.11 -1.55
CA ARG A 220 2.23 15.71 -1.45
C ARG A 220 3.13 16.89 -1.79
N THR A 221 4.10 17.16 -0.92
CA THR A 221 5.02 18.30 -1.03
C THR A 221 6.26 18.07 -0.16
N ALA A 222 7.41 18.61 -0.57
CA ALA A 222 8.65 18.51 0.20
C ALA A 222 8.66 19.42 1.46
N GLU A 223 7.77 20.41 1.55
CA GLU A 223 7.69 21.35 2.69
C GLU A 223 6.25 21.74 3.00
N MET A 224 6.02 22.26 4.20
CA MET A 224 4.68 22.68 4.65
C MET A 224 4.09 23.73 3.70
N LEU A 225 2.79 23.58 3.39
CA LEU A 225 2.05 24.56 2.60
C LEU A 225 1.86 25.85 3.42
N PRO A 226 2.32 27.00 2.91
CA PRO A 226 1.96 28.28 3.49
C PRO A 226 0.45 28.49 3.49
N ASP A 227 -0.09 29.23 4.48
CA ASP A 227 -1.53 29.46 4.62
C ASP A 227 -2.16 30.05 3.33
N LYS A 228 -1.49 30.99 2.67
CA LYS A 228 -1.95 31.54 1.40
C LYS A 228 -2.11 30.51 0.30
N VAL A 229 -1.24 29.48 0.27
CA VAL A 229 -1.30 28.40 -0.72
C VAL A 229 -2.43 27.47 -0.35
N ARG A 230 -2.60 27.14 0.93
CA ARG A 230 -3.69 26.32 1.46
C ARG A 230 -5.05 26.95 1.17
N SER A 231 -5.24 28.24 1.50
CA SER A 231 -6.46 28.99 1.21
C SER A 231 -6.78 29.03 -0.28
N LYS A 232 -5.74 29.19 -1.13
CA LYS A 232 -5.90 29.14 -2.59
C LYS A 232 -6.38 27.77 -3.06
N ILE A 233 -5.79 26.68 -2.54
CA ILE A 233 -6.23 25.31 -2.88
C ILE A 233 -7.69 25.12 -2.46
N SER A 234 -8.02 25.45 -1.22
CA SER A 234 -9.38 25.39 -0.67
C SER A 234 -10.39 26.10 -1.56
N LEU A 235 -10.12 27.34 -1.92
CA LEU A 235 -11.00 28.15 -2.77
C LEU A 235 -11.28 27.51 -4.13
N PHE A 236 -10.23 27.01 -4.83
CA PHE A 236 -10.38 26.47 -6.18
C PHE A 236 -10.93 25.04 -6.21
N THR A 237 -10.73 24.28 -5.14
CA THR A 237 -11.15 22.86 -5.05
C THR A 237 -12.46 22.67 -4.30
N ASN A 238 -12.97 23.70 -3.65
CA ASN A 238 -14.16 23.63 -2.77
C ASN A 238 -13.99 22.59 -1.65
N VAL A 239 -12.75 22.47 -1.11
CA VAL A 239 -12.44 21.66 0.06
C VAL A 239 -12.09 22.60 1.22
N PRO A 240 -12.65 22.44 2.42
CA PRO A 240 -12.34 23.29 3.55
C PRO A 240 -10.84 23.33 3.87
N GLU A 241 -10.32 24.48 4.33
CA GLU A 241 -8.89 24.65 4.58
C GLU A 241 -8.33 23.64 5.60
N ASN A 242 -9.09 23.29 6.62
CA ASN A 242 -8.74 22.27 7.61
C ASN A 242 -8.77 20.84 7.06
N SER A 243 -9.32 20.65 5.87
CA SER A 243 -9.33 19.36 5.14
C SER A 243 -8.28 19.32 4.02
N VAL A 244 -7.42 20.36 3.90
CA VAL A 244 -6.25 20.37 3.03
C VAL A 244 -5.03 20.03 3.87
N VAL A 245 -4.56 18.80 3.75
CA VAL A 245 -3.50 18.18 4.56
C VAL A 245 -2.20 18.09 3.76
N ASN A 246 -1.06 18.29 4.41
CA ASN A 246 0.24 18.09 3.78
C ASN A 246 0.64 16.62 3.85
N GLY A 247 0.93 16.03 2.72
CA GLY A 247 1.67 14.78 2.62
C GLY A 247 3.16 15.08 2.44
N LEU A 248 3.86 15.34 3.53
CA LEU A 248 5.27 15.68 3.48
C LEU A 248 6.12 14.47 3.08
N ASP A 249 7.16 14.73 2.29
CA ASP A 249 8.21 13.75 2.11
C ASP A 249 8.92 13.54 3.46
N VAL A 250 8.98 12.29 3.90
CA VAL A 250 9.53 11.88 5.20
C VAL A 250 10.78 11.02 5.01
N GLU A 251 11.64 10.96 6.02
CA GLU A 251 12.86 10.13 5.97
C GLU A 251 12.52 8.64 5.96
N SER A 252 11.54 8.24 6.77
CA SER A 252 10.96 6.90 6.76
C SER A 252 9.46 6.99 6.52
N VAL A 253 8.93 6.14 5.64
CA VAL A 253 7.48 6.06 5.38
C VAL A 253 6.67 5.78 6.65
N TYR A 254 7.29 5.15 7.65
CA TYR A 254 6.68 4.91 8.97
C TYR A 254 6.43 6.16 9.81
N GLU A 255 6.98 7.31 9.41
CA GLU A 255 6.64 8.61 10.04
C GLU A 255 5.28 9.15 9.59
N ALA A 256 4.74 8.65 8.47
CA ALA A 256 3.52 9.19 7.87
C ALA A 256 2.30 9.16 8.81
N PRO A 257 2.03 8.11 9.60
CA PRO A 257 0.93 8.14 10.57
C PRO A 257 1.05 9.30 11.57
N LEU A 258 2.24 9.50 12.16
CA LEU A 258 2.47 10.59 13.12
C LEU A 258 2.38 11.97 12.46
N MET A 259 2.86 12.09 11.22
CA MET A 259 2.77 13.33 10.43
C MET A 259 1.31 13.71 10.14
N PHE A 260 0.47 12.73 9.78
CA PHE A 260 -0.94 12.95 9.55
C PHE A 260 -1.70 13.26 10.84
N HIS A 261 -1.37 12.57 11.94
CA HIS A 261 -1.98 12.84 13.25
C HIS A 261 -1.69 14.26 13.74
N LYS A 262 -0.46 14.76 13.59
CA LYS A 262 -0.08 16.14 13.93
C LYS A 262 -0.90 17.20 13.18
N GLN A 263 -1.48 16.85 12.04
CA GLN A 263 -2.36 17.70 11.24
C GLN A 263 -3.84 17.39 11.48
N GLU A 264 -4.15 16.60 12.49
CA GLU A 264 -5.51 16.22 12.90
C GLU A 264 -6.32 15.50 11.80
N LEU A 265 -5.64 14.79 10.89
CA LEU A 265 -6.31 14.07 9.79
C LEU A 265 -7.29 13.02 10.31
N ASP A 266 -6.90 12.27 11.32
CA ASP A 266 -7.74 11.27 11.99
C ASP A 266 -8.98 11.89 12.65
N ASN A 267 -8.86 13.05 13.33
CA ASN A 267 -9.98 13.79 13.90
C ASN A 267 -10.93 14.30 12.80
N THR A 268 -10.36 14.78 11.71
CA THR A 268 -11.12 15.25 10.53
C THR A 268 -11.92 14.10 9.90
N ILE A 269 -11.31 12.93 9.70
CA ILE A 269 -11.98 11.73 9.18
C ILE A 269 -13.11 11.30 10.11
N MET A 270 -12.87 11.22 11.43
CA MET A 270 -13.88 10.85 12.42
C MET A 270 -15.08 11.82 12.40
N SER A 271 -14.81 13.10 12.25
CA SER A 271 -15.86 14.13 12.14
C SER A 271 -16.73 13.94 10.89
N TYR A 272 -16.12 13.70 9.72
CA TYR A 272 -16.86 13.45 8.48
C TYR A 272 -17.73 12.19 8.56
N LEU A 273 -17.20 11.11 9.13
CA LEU A 273 -17.91 9.84 9.26
C LEU A 273 -18.85 9.79 10.47
N GLN A 274 -18.94 10.88 11.25
CA GLN A 274 -19.77 11.00 12.46
C GLN A 274 -19.51 9.85 13.45
N MET A 275 -18.23 9.50 13.63
CA MET A 275 -17.80 8.45 14.54
C MET A 275 -17.11 9.05 15.77
N TRP A 276 -17.32 8.43 16.92
CA TRP A 276 -16.74 8.86 18.20
C TRP A 276 -15.89 7.74 18.78
N THR A 277 -14.63 8.01 19.00
CA THR A 277 -13.67 7.10 19.63
C THR A 277 -12.81 7.86 20.63
N GLY A 278 -12.04 7.15 21.43
CA GLY A 278 -10.97 7.76 22.24
C GLY A 278 -9.83 8.34 21.41
N SER A 279 -8.89 8.98 22.10
CA SER A 279 -7.65 9.43 21.48
C SER A 279 -6.83 8.24 20.96
N PRO A 280 -6.09 8.40 19.87
CA PRO A 280 -5.30 7.31 19.29
C PRO A 280 -4.14 6.91 20.23
N LYS A 281 -3.86 5.61 20.31
CA LYS A 281 -2.72 5.05 21.07
C LYS A 281 -1.50 4.98 20.17
N LEU A 282 -0.73 6.04 20.09
CA LEU A 282 0.38 6.18 19.13
C LEU A 282 1.76 5.83 19.70
N GLN A 283 1.84 5.43 20.98
CA GLN A 283 3.14 5.12 21.61
C GLN A 283 3.96 4.08 20.82
N PRO A 284 3.38 2.97 20.29
CA PRO A 284 4.15 2.03 19.48
C PRO A 284 4.78 2.65 18.23
N TRP A 285 4.08 3.59 17.57
CA TRP A 285 4.62 4.31 16.42
C TRP A 285 5.73 5.29 16.81
N ILE A 286 5.60 5.97 17.94
CA ILE A 286 6.63 6.88 18.47
C ILE A 286 7.90 6.08 18.80
N ASP A 287 7.77 4.96 19.50
CA ASP A 287 8.89 4.09 19.89
C ASP A 287 9.59 3.50 18.65
N LEU A 288 8.82 3.10 17.63
CA LEU A 288 9.34 2.61 16.35
C LEU A 288 10.21 3.66 15.67
N ILE A 289 9.71 4.89 15.54
CA ILE A 289 10.44 5.99 14.90
C ILE A 289 11.66 6.42 15.73
N GLU A 290 11.56 6.41 17.04
CA GLU A 290 12.69 6.69 17.92
C GLU A 290 13.82 5.66 17.73
N ASN A 291 13.48 4.38 17.71
CA ASN A 291 14.45 3.30 17.47
C ASN A 291 15.06 3.38 16.05
N TYR A 292 14.25 3.73 15.04
CA TYR A 292 14.73 3.92 13.67
C TYR A 292 15.75 5.05 13.56
N LYS A 293 15.46 6.20 14.20
CA LYS A 293 16.31 7.41 14.11
C LYS A 293 17.56 7.35 14.99
N ASN A 294 17.53 6.55 16.04
CA ASN A 294 18.62 6.45 17.04
C ASN A 294 19.14 5.01 17.17
N PRO A 295 19.67 4.41 16.10
CA PRO A 295 20.29 3.10 16.17
C PRO A 295 21.56 3.17 17.04
N HIS A 296 21.84 2.10 17.78
CA HIS A 296 23.06 2.00 18.61
C HIS A 296 24.28 1.60 17.79
N ASP A 297 24.06 0.85 16.70
CA ASP A 297 25.12 0.34 15.83
C ASP A 297 24.56 0.12 14.42
N LYS A 298 25.40 -0.33 13.48
CA LYS A 298 25.00 -0.70 12.12
C LYS A 298 25.36 -2.15 11.83
N VAL A 299 24.65 -2.72 10.86
CA VAL A 299 24.93 -4.03 10.31
C VAL A 299 24.89 -3.95 8.79
N ASP A 300 25.95 -4.43 8.13
CA ASP A 300 26.09 -4.48 6.68
C ASP A 300 25.70 -5.88 6.19
N ILE A 301 24.61 -5.98 5.40
CA ILE A 301 24.06 -7.25 4.88
C ILE A 301 24.18 -7.28 3.37
N ALA A 302 24.86 -8.29 2.83
CA ALA A 302 24.86 -8.58 1.39
C ALA A 302 23.53 -9.22 0.99
N PHE A 303 22.81 -8.58 0.08
CA PHE A 303 21.57 -9.07 -0.51
C PHE A 303 21.86 -9.60 -1.90
N ILE A 304 21.92 -10.93 -2.05
CA ILE A 304 22.38 -11.59 -3.26
C ILE A 304 21.18 -12.19 -3.99
N GLY A 305 20.93 -11.75 -5.22
CA GLY A 305 19.79 -12.24 -6.01
C GLY A 305 19.80 -11.74 -7.45
N LYS A 306 18.76 -12.12 -8.21
CA LYS A 306 18.44 -11.53 -9.52
C LYS A 306 17.58 -10.28 -9.35
N TYR A 307 17.51 -9.45 -10.38
CA TYR A 307 16.67 -8.24 -10.40
C TYR A 307 16.96 -7.22 -9.28
N VAL A 308 18.11 -7.32 -8.62
CA VAL A 308 18.51 -6.45 -7.51
C VAL A 308 18.69 -4.99 -7.89
N ALA A 309 18.71 -4.68 -9.17
CA ALA A 309 18.70 -3.31 -9.68
C ALA A 309 17.35 -2.59 -9.40
N ASN A 310 16.25 -3.34 -9.27
CA ASN A 310 14.96 -2.82 -8.86
C ASN A 310 14.65 -3.29 -7.43
N ARG A 311 14.78 -2.39 -6.46
CA ARG A 311 14.59 -2.68 -5.03
C ARG A 311 13.16 -3.07 -4.71
N ASP A 312 12.19 -2.51 -5.42
CA ASP A 312 10.76 -2.78 -5.21
C ASP A 312 10.39 -4.24 -5.55
N SER A 313 11.27 -4.97 -6.28
CA SER A 313 11.08 -6.42 -6.52
C SER A 313 11.23 -7.29 -5.27
N TYR A 314 11.74 -6.73 -4.17
CA TYR A 314 12.04 -7.42 -2.91
C TYR A 314 11.59 -6.63 -1.70
N GLU A 315 10.54 -5.87 -1.84
CA GLU A 315 10.05 -4.94 -0.83
C GLU A 315 9.80 -5.62 0.51
N SER A 316 9.11 -6.77 0.51
CA SER A 316 8.80 -7.49 1.76
C SER A 316 10.05 -7.96 2.51
N ILE A 317 11.09 -8.39 1.80
CA ILE A 317 12.35 -8.82 2.44
C ILE A 317 13.13 -7.60 2.94
N ASN A 318 13.19 -6.53 2.16
CA ASN A 318 13.83 -5.28 2.56
C ASN A 318 13.21 -4.75 3.86
N GLU A 319 11.89 -4.71 3.91
CA GLU A 319 11.14 -4.26 5.07
C GLU A 319 11.28 -5.21 6.27
N ALA A 320 11.30 -6.53 6.04
CA ALA A 320 11.54 -7.49 7.13
C ALA A 320 12.93 -7.31 7.77
N LEU A 321 13.96 -7.07 6.95
CA LEU A 321 15.31 -6.78 7.44
C LEU A 321 15.37 -5.43 8.17
N LEU A 322 14.70 -4.40 7.65
CA LEU A 322 14.57 -3.10 8.30
C LEU A 322 13.88 -3.23 9.67
N HIS A 323 12.75 -3.94 9.74
CA HIS A 323 12.02 -4.18 11.00
C HIS A 323 12.87 -4.94 12.01
N GLY A 324 13.61 -5.97 11.56
CA GLY A 324 14.58 -6.67 12.39
C GLY A 324 15.66 -5.72 12.96
N GLY A 325 16.15 -4.80 12.13
CA GLY A 325 17.07 -3.74 12.56
C GLY A 325 16.46 -2.82 13.60
N ILE A 326 15.28 -2.28 13.36
CA ILE A 326 14.57 -1.38 14.29
C ILE A 326 14.33 -2.05 15.64
N ALA A 327 13.87 -3.31 15.63
CA ALA A 327 13.61 -4.07 16.85
C ALA A 327 14.88 -4.29 17.70
N ASN A 328 16.04 -4.39 17.05
CA ASN A 328 17.35 -4.56 17.70
C ASN A 328 18.12 -3.24 17.85
N ARG A 329 17.54 -2.10 17.49
CA ARG A 329 18.19 -0.77 17.46
C ARG A 329 19.48 -0.76 16.64
N LEU A 330 19.44 -1.43 15.47
CA LEU A 330 20.52 -1.48 14.52
C LEU A 330 20.13 -0.80 13.21
N LYS A 331 21.07 -0.07 12.61
CA LYS A 331 20.90 0.44 11.26
C LYS A 331 21.30 -0.65 10.26
N VAL A 332 20.32 -1.25 9.60
CA VAL A 332 20.59 -2.22 8.54
C VAL A 332 20.97 -1.49 7.26
N GLN A 333 22.11 -1.86 6.69
CA GLN A 333 22.59 -1.38 5.41
C GLN A 333 22.64 -2.55 4.42
N LEU A 334 21.76 -2.50 3.40
CA LEU A 334 21.68 -3.55 2.38
C LEU A 334 22.60 -3.24 1.21
N HIS A 335 23.47 -4.22 0.88
CA HIS A 335 24.38 -4.20 -0.26
C HIS A 335 23.87 -5.18 -1.31
N TYR A 336 23.27 -4.65 -2.39
CA TYR A 336 22.65 -5.47 -3.42
C TYR A 336 23.72 -5.99 -4.39
N ILE A 337 23.81 -7.31 -4.51
CA ILE A 337 24.78 -8.01 -5.36
C ILE A 337 24.01 -8.88 -6.36
N ASP A 338 24.22 -8.64 -7.65
CA ASP A 338 23.64 -9.49 -8.68
C ASP A 338 24.29 -10.87 -8.65
N SER A 339 23.47 -11.90 -8.44
CA SER A 339 23.93 -13.28 -8.37
C SER A 339 24.59 -13.78 -9.66
N GLU A 340 24.31 -13.17 -10.82
CA GLU A 340 24.91 -13.52 -12.11
C GLU A 340 26.33 -12.96 -12.25
N LEU A 341 26.67 -11.91 -11.51
CA LEU A 341 27.98 -11.25 -11.49
C LEU A 341 28.90 -11.80 -10.38
N LEU A 342 28.37 -12.59 -9.45
CA LEU A 342 29.14 -13.16 -8.35
C LEU A 342 29.83 -14.45 -8.81
N THR A 343 31.16 -14.49 -8.72
CA THR A 343 32.01 -15.63 -9.08
C THR A 343 32.83 -16.09 -7.87
N GLU A 344 33.41 -17.33 -7.94
CA GLU A 344 34.29 -17.83 -6.88
C GLU A 344 35.51 -16.91 -6.65
N GLU A 345 35.98 -16.22 -7.69
CA GLU A 345 37.15 -15.33 -7.64
C GLU A 345 36.86 -14.01 -6.93
N ASN A 346 35.66 -13.43 -7.13
CA ASN A 346 35.30 -12.13 -6.56
C ASN A 346 34.43 -12.20 -5.29
N ALA A 347 33.87 -13.37 -4.96
CA ALA A 347 32.97 -13.52 -3.83
C ALA A 347 33.62 -13.15 -2.49
N VAL A 348 34.88 -13.54 -2.29
CA VAL A 348 35.61 -13.22 -1.05
C VAL A 348 35.78 -11.71 -0.90
N GLU A 349 36.17 -11.02 -1.96
CA GLU A 349 36.38 -9.57 -1.95
C GLU A 349 35.07 -8.81 -1.69
N GLN A 350 33.98 -9.24 -2.34
CA GLN A 350 32.67 -8.57 -2.18
C GLN A 350 32.00 -8.83 -0.84
N LEU A 351 32.27 -9.97 -0.19
CA LEU A 351 31.56 -10.39 1.02
C LEU A 351 32.39 -10.23 2.30
N GLN A 352 33.71 -10.00 2.24
CA GLN A 352 34.59 -9.98 3.42
C GLN A 352 34.24 -8.91 4.46
N ASN A 353 33.61 -7.82 4.05
CA ASN A 353 33.23 -6.71 4.93
C ASN A 353 31.75 -6.74 5.33
N MET A 354 31.03 -7.82 5.02
CA MET A 354 29.63 -7.98 5.37
C MET A 354 29.47 -8.73 6.69
N ASP A 355 28.56 -8.27 7.54
CA ASP A 355 28.22 -8.92 8.81
C ASP A 355 27.34 -10.16 8.58
N GLY A 356 26.61 -10.19 7.46
CA GLY A 356 25.77 -11.29 7.05
C GLY A 356 25.40 -11.20 5.59
N PHE A 357 24.76 -12.25 5.09
CA PHE A 357 24.23 -12.23 3.73
C PHE A 357 22.88 -12.95 3.65
N TRP A 358 22.06 -12.48 2.72
CA TRP A 358 20.78 -13.05 2.34
C TRP A 358 20.91 -13.56 0.92
N LEU A 359 20.75 -14.87 0.72
CA LEU A 359 20.81 -15.49 -0.59
C LEU A 359 19.38 -15.85 -1.04
N LEU A 360 18.96 -15.25 -2.15
CA LEU A 360 17.70 -15.56 -2.80
C LEU A 360 17.89 -16.74 -3.74
N GLN A 361 17.18 -17.82 -3.49
CA GLN A 361 17.15 -18.96 -4.39
C GLN A 361 16.22 -18.65 -5.55
N VAL A 362 16.77 -18.27 -6.69
CA VAL A 362 15.97 -18.16 -7.91
C VAL A 362 15.77 -19.57 -8.47
N LEU A 363 14.51 -19.97 -8.60
CA LEU A 363 14.09 -21.19 -9.29
C LEU A 363 14.45 -21.11 -10.79
N VAL A 364 15.70 -21.31 -11.12
CA VAL A 364 16.14 -21.64 -12.47
C VAL A 364 17.15 -22.78 -12.33
N ASN A 365 17.07 -23.78 -13.19
CA ASN A 365 17.90 -24.98 -13.33
C ASN A 365 19.44 -24.72 -13.42
N ALA A 366 19.97 -23.85 -12.59
CA ALA A 366 21.40 -23.62 -12.44
C ALA A 366 21.73 -23.84 -10.96
N GLU A 367 22.50 -24.89 -10.68
CA GLU A 367 23.17 -25.01 -9.39
C GLU A 367 23.91 -23.70 -9.10
N PRO A 368 23.84 -23.18 -7.86
CA PRO A 368 24.59 -21.98 -7.49
C PRO A 368 26.08 -22.25 -7.81
N LYS A 369 26.64 -21.51 -8.75
CA LYS A 369 28.02 -21.68 -9.20
C LYS A 369 29.06 -21.35 -8.13
N VAL A 370 28.61 -20.81 -6.99
CA VAL A 370 29.50 -20.41 -5.90
C VAL A 370 29.37 -21.38 -4.73
N LYS A 371 30.35 -22.27 -4.57
CA LYS A 371 30.55 -23.04 -3.35
C LYS A 371 31.34 -22.16 -2.36
N LEU A 372 30.65 -21.53 -1.41
CA LEU A 372 31.32 -20.84 -0.31
C LEU A 372 32.08 -21.87 0.54
N PRO A 373 33.34 -21.57 0.95
CA PRO A 373 34.17 -22.52 1.69
C PRO A 373 33.49 -22.88 3.03
N PRO A 374 33.34 -24.17 3.37
CA PRO A 374 32.60 -24.63 4.56
C PRO A 374 33.24 -24.24 5.89
N SER A 375 34.49 -23.79 5.91
CA SER A 375 35.23 -23.47 7.13
C SER A 375 34.84 -22.14 7.81
N LYS A 376 34.00 -21.33 7.18
CA LYS A 376 33.56 -20.02 7.70
C LYS A 376 32.03 -19.84 7.75
N LEU A 377 31.27 -20.86 7.41
CA LEU A 377 29.81 -20.84 7.42
C LEU A 377 29.28 -21.46 8.72
N HIS A 378 28.77 -20.65 9.63
CA HIS A 378 27.85 -21.12 10.65
C HIS A 378 26.42 -20.82 10.22
N VAL A 379 25.73 -21.86 9.69
CA VAL A 379 24.29 -21.80 9.38
C VAL A 379 23.54 -21.93 10.70
N HIS A 380 23.00 -20.85 11.21
CA HIS A 380 21.96 -20.92 12.24
C HIS A 380 20.59 -21.06 11.53
N SER A 381 20.14 -22.31 11.42
CA SER A 381 18.76 -22.60 11.05
C SER A 381 17.83 -22.39 12.25
N SER A 382 17.46 -21.16 12.52
CA SER A 382 16.39 -20.86 13.45
C SER A 382 15.45 -19.85 12.81
N TYR A 383 14.57 -20.35 12.05
CA TYR A 383 13.23 -19.96 11.63
C TYR A 383 12.99 -20.53 10.23
N ARG A 384 12.10 -21.51 10.13
CA ARG A 384 11.55 -21.96 8.87
C ARG A 384 10.62 -20.85 8.35
N PHE A 385 11.16 -19.96 7.55
CA PHE A 385 10.39 -19.33 6.51
C PHE A 385 10.58 -20.18 5.25
N SER A 386 9.46 -20.50 4.60
CA SER A 386 9.34 -21.30 3.38
C SER A 386 10.63 -21.54 2.58
N GLU A 387 10.82 -22.71 2.06
CA GLU A 387 11.98 -23.36 1.40
C GLU A 387 12.88 -22.54 0.44
N SER A 388 12.82 -21.20 0.45
CA SER A 388 13.43 -20.34 -0.58
C SER A 388 14.52 -19.39 -0.13
N ALA A 389 14.88 -19.31 1.16
CA ALA A 389 15.91 -18.37 1.61
C ALA A 389 16.86 -18.97 2.66
N LEU A 390 18.16 -18.77 2.47
CA LEU A 390 19.21 -19.18 3.39
C LEU A 390 19.87 -17.94 4.00
N VAL A 391 19.74 -17.73 5.32
CA VAL A 391 20.45 -16.69 6.07
C VAL A 391 21.72 -17.31 6.65
N CYS A 392 22.87 -16.79 6.28
CA CYS A 392 24.14 -17.22 6.82
C CYS A 392 24.85 -16.05 7.51
N ARG A 393 25.39 -16.29 8.70
CA ARG A 393 26.18 -15.31 9.44
C ARG A 393 27.66 -15.57 9.22
N TRP A 394 28.39 -14.53 8.83
CA TRP A 394 29.84 -14.57 8.75
C TRP A 394 30.43 -14.29 10.15
N ARG A 395 31.35 -15.15 10.65
CA ARG A 395 32.20 -14.81 11.79
C ARG A 395 33.64 -14.67 11.31
N SER A 396 34.25 -13.53 11.63
CA SER A 396 35.70 -13.27 11.53
C SER A 396 36.48 -14.14 12.49
#